data_99d07a665d5f664e573eb93eee1153a1
#
_entry.id   99d07a665d5f664e573eb93eee1153a1
#
_cell.length_a   1.000
_cell.length_b   1.000
_cell.length_c   1.000
_cell.angle_alpha   90.00
_cell.angle_beta   90.00
_cell.angle_gamma   90.00
#
_symmetry.space_group_name_H-M   'P 1'
#
loop_
_entity.id
_entity.type
_entity.pdbx_description
1 polymer ?
#
loop_
_entity_poly.entity_id
_entity_poly.type
_entity_poly.pdbx_seq_one_letter_code
_entity_poly.pdbx_strand_id
1 'polypeptide(L)'
;MQIIMGPRQVGKSTLVGQYVDGIDTPYDFYAADGVNREDTTWIPARWQEARMKMGLHGEKERILIIDEVQKIKTWSEQVKKEWDADTREKRNLKVILLGSSRVLLQKGLEESLEGRFESIKMGYWEWNEMRDAFGFTMQQYIYFGGFPGLAPDIKDEDRWRDLMEGTLISPILTRDILEIDEIRNPALLRQVFELACVESARELSLTKMQGTMNSGTVPTIKSYLDALDKTMLVTPLQKYSPSPVKEKNSIPKMQVYNSAFRNRYGTYTFEEAVIDSAEWGRQVESAVGAHLANRSLLDGFELLYWRNDKKEECDYVLKKGQSLVAIEVKSSSADDTKGYEKFKELYAEHITCAFIVGPEGLPLEDFFSIDLKTLFRKKNGNLYWTEKVD
;
A
#
# COMPACT_ATOMS: atom_id res chain seq x y z
N MET A 1 -22.59 -4.22 7.05
CA MET A 1 -21.35 -3.99 7.82
C MET A 1 -20.26 -3.49 6.88
N GLN A 2 -19.48 -2.52 7.30
CA GLN A 2 -18.33 -2.01 6.53
C GLN A 2 -17.05 -2.31 7.27
N ILE A 3 -15.98 -2.62 6.52
CA ILE A 3 -14.67 -2.91 7.08
C ILE A 3 -13.64 -2.05 6.35
N ILE A 4 -12.98 -1.15 7.08
CA ILE A 4 -11.96 -0.25 6.56
C ILE A 4 -10.59 -0.82 6.93
N MET A 5 -9.80 -1.12 5.91
CA MET A 5 -8.47 -1.71 6.08
C MET A 5 -7.41 -0.90 5.32
N GLY A 6 -6.22 -0.80 5.88
CA GLY A 6 -5.11 -0.09 5.26
C GLY A 6 -3.93 0.06 6.21
N PRO A 7 -2.77 0.56 5.75
CA PRO A 7 -1.56 0.70 6.55
C PRO A 7 -1.79 1.49 7.84
N ARG A 8 -0.81 1.41 8.75
CA ARG A 8 -0.80 2.28 9.94
C ARG A 8 -0.67 3.75 9.53
N GLN A 9 -1.28 4.63 10.33
CA GLN A 9 -1.18 6.10 10.24
C GLN A 9 -1.62 6.73 8.91
N VAL A 10 -2.48 6.04 8.14
CA VAL A 10 -3.12 6.61 6.94
C VAL A 10 -4.44 7.34 7.25
N GLY A 11 -4.81 7.49 8.55
CA GLY A 11 -5.97 8.27 8.95
C GLY A 11 -7.30 7.51 8.98
N LYS A 12 -7.33 6.16 9.07
CA LYS A 12 -8.58 5.36 9.14
C LYS A 12 -9.54 5.84 10.22
N SER A 13 -9.06 5.92 11.46
CA SER A 13 -9.88 6.34 12.61
C SER A 13 -10.30 7.80 12.51
N THR A 14 -9.43 8.67 11.95
CA THR A 14 -9.75 10.09 11.67
C THR A 14 -10.87 10.21 10.64
N LEU A 15 -10.78 9.46 9.53
CA LEU A 15 -11.82 9.44 8.49
C LEU A 15 -13.18 9.06 9.06
N VAL A 16 -13.24 8.00 9.87
CA VAL A 16 -14.48 7.53 10.47
C VAL A 16 -14.98 8.53 11.50
N GLY A 17 -14.10 9.12 12.32
CA GLY A 17 -14.45 10.19 13.26
C GLY A 17 -15.11 11.38 12.53
N GLN A 18 -14.47 11.90 11.49
CA GLN A 18 -15.04 12.98 10.67
C GLN A 18 -16.39 12.63 10.04
N TYR A 19 -16.53 11.37 9.57
CA TYR A 19 -17.80 10.91 9.02
C TYR A 19 -18.92 10.93 10.05
N VAL A 20 -18.69 10.36 11.24
CA VAL A 20 -19.76 10.28 12.27
C VAL A 20 -20.03 11.61 12.95
N ASP A 21 -19.05 12.52 13.03
CA ASP A 21 -19.23 13.88 13.51
C ASP A 21 -20.05 14.75 12.55
N GLY A 22 -20.13 14.38 11.27
CA GLY A 22 -20.91 15.04 10.23
C GLY A 22 -22.35 14.57 10.08
N ILE A 23 -22.81 13.61 10.88
CA ILE A 23 -24.15 13.02 10.79
C ILE A 23 -24.87 13.03 12.15
N ASP A 24 -26.21 13.06 12.13
CA ASP A 24 -27.02 13.06 13.35
C ASP A 24 -27.23 11.66 13.96
N THR A 25 -26.76 10.60 13.31
CA THR A 25 -26.95 9.23 13.78
C THR A 25 -26.07 8.96 15.02
N PRO A 26 -26.66 8.52 16.15
CA PRO A 26 -25.90 8.18 17.34
C PRO A 26 -24.88 7.08 17.08
N TYR A 27 -23.69 7.18 17.67
CA TYR A 27 -22.64 6.20 17.51
C TYR A 27 -21.91 5.86 18.83
N ASP A 28 -21.23 4.72 18.81
CA ASP A 28 -20.28 4.31 19.82
C ASP A 28 -18.95 3.97 19.14
N PHE A 29 -17.84 4.47 19.69
CA PHE A 29 -16.49 4.22 19.18
C PHE A 29 -15.65 3.52 20.26
N TYR A 30 -15.12 2.34 19.95
CA TYR A 30 -14.27 1.54 20.83
C TYR A 30 -12.99 1.12 20.10
N ALA A 31 -11.85 1.14 20.82
CA ALA A 31 -10.57 0.65 20.31
C ALA A 31 -10.17 -0.63 21.05
N ALA A 32 -9.73 -1.63 20.31
CA ALA A 32 -9.31 -2.92 20.87
C ALA A 32 -7.82 -2.98 21.24
N ASP A 33 -7.07 -1.87 21.11
CA ASP A 33 -5.62 -1.86 21.34
C ASP A 33 -5.14 -2.35 22.70
N GLY A 34 -5.93 -2.12 23.75
CA GLY A 34 -5.62 -2.56 25.12
C GLY A 34 -6.30 -3.84 25.54
N VAL A 35 -7.01 -4.53 24.64
CA VAL A 35 -7.79 -5.72 24.97
C VAL A 35 -6.91 -6.96 24.92
N ASN A 36 -7.16 -7.91 25.84
CA ASN A 36 -6.47 -9.20 25.78
C ASN A 36 -6.82 -9.92 24.46
N ARG A 37 -5.81 -10.41 23.76
CA ARG A 37 -5.95 -11.07 22.46
C ARG A 37 -6.90 -12.29 22.49
N GLU A 38 -6.95 -13.00 23.61
CA GLU A 38 -7.80 -14.19 23.79
C GLU A 38 -9.19 -13.86 24.40
N ASP A 39 -9.54 -12.56 24.54
CA ASP A 39 -10.83 -12.16 25.09
C ASP A 39 -11.96 -12.48 24.11
N THR A 40 -12.90 -13.31 24.56
CA THR A 40 -14.09 -13.72 23.80
C THR A 40 -15.35 -12.95 24.20
N THR A 41 -15.25 -12.02 25.15
CA THR A 41 -16.40 -11.32 25.75
C THR A 41 -16.45 -9.84 25.40
N TRP A 42 -15.33 -9.23 25.05
CA TRP A 42 -15.23 -7.80 24.85
C TRP A 42 -16.10 -7.29 23.68
N ILE A 43 -16.00 -7.92 22.48
CA ILE A 43 -16.83 -7.54 21.33
C ILE A 43 -18.33 -7.73 21.64
N PRO A 44 -18.79 -8.90 22.13
CA PRO A 44 -20.19 -9.06 22.55
C PRO A 44 -20.65 -8.00 23.57
N ALA A 45 -19.81 -7.64 24.54
CA ALA A 45 -20.15 -6.62 25.53
C ALA A 45 -20.35 -5.24 24.90
N ARG A 46 -19.47 -4.80 23.99
CA ARG A 46 -19.62 -3.53 23.26
C ARG A 46 -20.88 -3.52 22.38
N TRP A 47 -21.14 -4.66 21.74
CA TRP A 47 -22.34 -4.84 20.93
C TRP A 47 -23.64 -4.77 21.76
N GLN A 48 -23.65 -5.45 22.90
CA GLN A 48 -24.78 -5.40 23.81
C GLN A 48 -25.02 -3.99 24.41
N GLU A 49 -23.94 -3.27 24.70
CA GLU A 49 -24.03 -1.88 25.16
C GLU A 49 -24.69 -0.97 24.10
N ALA A 50 -24.32 -1.12 22.83
CA ALA A 50 -24.94 -0.38 21.73
C ALA A 50 -26.44 -0.70 21.61
N ARG A 51 -26.82 -1.99 21.69
CA ARG A 51 -28.23 -2.42 21.68
C ARG A 51 -29.04 -1.83 22.86
N MET A 52 -28.44 -1.83 24.05
CA MET A 52 -29.09 -1.25 25.24
C MET A 52 -29.34 0.26 25.05
N LYS A 53 -28.37 1.01 24.53
CA LYS A 53 -28.54 2.44 24.26
C LYS A 53 -29.63 2.70 23.22
N MET A 54 -29.70 1.91 22.14
CA MET A 54 -30.79 1.98 21.17
C MET A 54 -32.16 1.82 21.84
N GLY A 55 -32.30 0.80 22.72
CA GLY A 55 -33.54 0.54 23.43
C GLY A 55 -33.92 1.63 24.42
N LEU A 56 -32.96 2.11 25.21
CA LEU A 56 -33.18 3.15 26.21
C LEU A 56 -33.59 4.50 25.62
N HIS A 57 -33.01 4.85 24.47
CA HIS A 57 -33.26 6.16 23.80
C HIS A 57 -34.30 6.06 22.70
N GLY A 58 -34.86 4.89 22.41
CA GLY A 58 -35.82 4.70 21.32
C GLY A 58 -35.25 4.98 19.94
N GLU A 59 -33.96 4.74 19.75
CA GLU A 59 -33.24 5.03 18.51
C GLU A 59 -33.62 4.04 17.40
N LYS A 60 -33.88 4.59 16.20
CA LYS A 60 -34.19 3.75 15.01
C LYS A 60 -32.95 3.19 14.35
N GLU A 61 -31.81 3.86 14.53
CA GLU A 61 -30.52 3.50 13.97
C GLU A 61 -29.40 3.92 14.92
N ARG A 62 -28.30 3.16 14.97
CA ARG A 62 -27.07 3.50 15.69
C ARG A 62 -25.88 2.91 14.95
N ILE A 63 -24.71 3.53 15.10
CA ILE A 63 -23.45 3.05 14.52
C ILE A 63 -22.55 2.53 15.64
N LEU A 64 -22.07 1.30 15.50
CA LEU A 64 -21.03 0.71 16.33
C LEU A 64 -19.73 0.68 15.57
N ILE A 65 -18.70 1.33 16.09
CA ILE A 65 -17.36 1.40 15.50
C ILE A 65 -16.39 0.66 16.41
N ILE A 66 -15.65 -0.28 15.83
CA ILE A 66 -14.61 -1.03 16.56
C ILE A 66 -13.30 -0.87 15.79
N ASP A 67 -12.35 -0.17 16.41
CA ASP A 67 -11.02 0.05 15.85
C ASP A 67 -10.04 -1.04 16.30
N GLU A 68 -9.06 -1.37 15.43
CA GLU A 68 -8.05 -2.41 15.61
C GLU A 68 -8.66 -3.78 16.00
N VAL A 69 -9.82 -4.12 15.39
CA VAL A 69 -10.61 -5.31 15.74
C VAL A 69 -9.80 -6.62 15.65
N GLN A 70 -8.80 -6.68 14.75
CA GLN A 70 -7.93 -7.85 14.55
C GLN A 70 -7.00 -8.13 15.74
N LYS A 71 -6.91 -7.25 16.73
CA LYS A 71 -6.17 -7.49 17.98
C LYS A 71 -6.79 -8.63 18.80
N ILE A 72 -8.08 -8.88 18.62
CA ILE A 72 -8.78 -10.00 19.26
C ILE A 72 -8.75 -11.20 18.30
N LYS A 73 -8.19 -12.33 18.72
CA LYS A 73 -7.93 -13.51 17.89
C LYS A 73 -9.20 -14.09 17.23
N THR A 74 -10.30 -14.14 17.95
CA THR A 74 -11.58 -14.70 17.49
C THR A 74 -12.59 -13.62 17.06
N TRP A 75 -12.10 -12.45 16.67
CA TRP A 75 -12.94 -11.30 16.37
C TRP A 75 -14.02 -11.60 15.31
N SER A 76 -13.66 -12.31 14.24
CA SER A 76 -14.59 -12.56 13.13
C SER A 76 -15.76 -13.48 13.51
N GLU A 77 -15.50 -14.48 14.37
CA GLU A 77 -16.55 -15.37 14.89
C GLU A 77 -17.49 -14.62 15.83
N GLN A 78 -16.93 -13.77 16.70
CA GLN A 78 -17.71 -12.93 17.62
C GLN A 78 -18.58 -11.95 16.83
N VAL A 79 -18.01 -11.22 15.89
CA VAL A 79 -18.72 -10.27 15.01
C VAL A 79 -19.82 -10.98 14.24
N LYS A 80 -19.54 -12.15 13.65
CA LYS A 80 -20.53 -12.95 12.92
C LYS A 80 -21.73 -13.28 13.78
N LYS A 81 -21.49 -13.80 14.98
CA LYS A 81 -22.53 -14.19 15.93
C LYS A 81 -23.48 -13.02 16.24
N GLU A 82 -22.90 -11.87 16.56
CA GLU A 82 -23.67 -10.68 16.93
C GLU A 82 -24.40 -10.07 15.72
N TRP A 83 -23.74 -9.98 14.58
CA TRP A 83 -24.35 -9.52 13.33
C TRP A 83 -25.53 -10.38 12.88
N ASP A 84 -25.39 -11.71 12.91
CA ASP A 84 -26.46 -12.64 12.54
C ASP A 84 -27.65 -12.55 13.51
N ALA A 85 -27.41 -12.26 14.80
CA ALA A 85 -28.48 -12.01 15.76
C ALA A 85 -29.28 -10.74 15.42
N ASP A 86 -28.60 -9.63 15.14
CA ASP A 86 -29.27 -8.37 14.76
C ASP A 86 -30.02 -8.48 13.43
N THR A 87 -29.46 -9.21 12.48
CA THR A 87 -30.12 -9.45 11.19
C THR A 87 -31.43 -10.21 11.38
N ARG A 88 -31.48 -11.24 12.25
CA ARG A 88 -32.71 -12.01 12.57
C ARG A 88 -33.75 -11.14 13.28
N GLU A 89 -33.29 -10.29 14.20
CA GLU A 89 -34.17 -9.40 14.98
C GLU A 89 -34.50 -8.10 14.22
N LYS A 90 -33.97 -7.93 13.00
CA LYS A 90 -34.16 -6.74 12.16
C LYS A 90 -33.73 -5.44 12.87
N ARG A 91 -32.71 -5.49 13.69
CA ARG A 91 -32.12 -4.31 14.34
C ARG A 91 -31.31 -3.51 13.33
N ASN A 92 -31.47 -2.22 13.33
CA ASN A 92 -30.71 -1.33 12.43
C ASN A 92 -29.44 -0.80 13.13
N LEU A 93 -28.61 -1.72 13.64
CA LEU A 93 -27.28 -1.42 14.14
C LEU A 93 -26.28 -1.49 12.98
N LYS A 94 -25.79 -0.35 12.54
CA LYS A 94 -24.72 -0.24 11.53
C LYS A 94 -23.39 -0.55 12.20
N VAL A 95 -22.50 -1.26 11.50
CA VAL A 95 -21.22 -1.66 12.09
C VAL A 95 -20.08 -1.25 11.14
N ILE A 96 -19.09 -0.56 11.70
CA ILE A 96 -17.85 -0.19 11.03
C ILE A 96 -16.69 -0.81 11.81
N LEU A 97 -15.93 -1.66 11.15
CA LEU A 97 -14.73 -2.26 11.71
C LEU A 97 -13.51 -1.65 11.05
N LEU A 98 -12.51 -1.29 11.86
CA LEU A 98 -11.25 -0.75 11.39
C LEU A 98 -10.10 -1.68 11.76
N GLY A 99 -9.07 -1.71 10.92
CA GLY A 99 -7.85 -2.40 11.26
C GLY A 99 -6.67 -2.07 10.36
N SER A 100 -5.49 -2.13 10.96
CA SER A 100 -4.22 -1.82 10.31
C SER A 100 -3.58 -3.01 9.61
N SER A 101 -3.93 -4.23 9.99
CA SER A 101 -3.41 -5.45 9.38
C SER A 101 -4.38 -6.02 8.34
N ARG A 102 -4.07 -5.76 7.05
CA ARG A 102 -4.83 -6.30 5.92
C ARG A 102 -4.94 -7.83 5.98
N VAL A 103 -3.86 -8.52 6.32
CA VAL A 103 -3.81 -9.98 6.31
C VAL A 103 -4.65 -10.60 7.41
N LEU A 104 -4.56 -10.08 8.64
CA LEU A 104 -5.35 -10.59 9.76
C LEU A 104 -6.85 -10.33 9.55
N LEU A 105 -7.19 -9.17 8.98
CA LEU A 105 -8.57 -8.89 8.60
C LEU A 105 -9.04 -9.82 7.49
N GLN A 106 -8.29 -9.95 6.41
CA GLN A 106 -8.68 -10.79 5.26
C GLN A 106 -8.88 -12.25 5.67
N LYS A 107 -7.99 -12.83 6.50
CA LYS A 107 -8.15 -14.18 7.02
C LYS A 107 -9.47 -14.36 7.78
N GLY A 108 -9.79 -13.46 8.71
CA GLY A 108 -11.05 -13.51 9.45
C GLY A 108 -12.29 -13.32 8.57
N LEU A 109 -12.18 -12.52 7.50
CA LEU A 109 -13.26 -12.28 6.55
C LEU A 109 -13.58 -13.52 5.71
N GLU A 110 -12.56 -14.19 5.17
CA GLU A 110 -12.71 -15.40 4.36
C GLU A 110 -13.23 -16.58 5.19
N GLU A 111 -12.78 -16.70 6.44
CA GLU A 111 -13.19 -17.81 7.31
C GLU A 111 -14.63 -17.71 7.85
N SER A 112 -15.12 -16.50 8.12
CA SER A 112 -16.35 -16.35 8.93
C SER A 112 -17.37 -15.35 8.41
N LEU A 113 -16.99 -14.31 7.67
CA LEU A 113 -17.84 -13.15 7.37
C LEU A 113 -18.27 -13.02 5.92
N GLU A 114 -18.01 -14.00 5.06
CA GLU A 114 -18.34 -13.96 3.65
C GLU A 114 -19.80 -13.55 3.41
N GLY A 115 -20.03 -12.60 2.49
CA GLY A 115 -21.36 -12.08 2.15
C GLY A 115 -21.99 -11.11 3.17
N ARG A 116 -21.31 -10.75 4.29
CA ARG A 116 -21.85 -9.90 5.36
C ARG A 116 -21.27 -8.50 5.41
N PHE A 117 -20.25 -8.21 4.61
CA PHE A 117 -19.50 -6.95 4.68
C PHE A 117 -19.18 -6.39 3.30
N GLU A 118 -18.94 -5.09 3.31
CA GLU A 118 -18.30 -4.34 2.23
C GLU A 118 -16.91 -3.90 2.71
N SER A 119 -15.87 -4.18 1.93
CA SER A 119 -14.51 -3.79 2.28
C SER A 119 -14.12 -2.48 1.61
N ILE A 120 -13.65 -1.53 2.41
CA ILE A 120 -13.07 -0.27 1.97
C ILE A 120 -11.56 -0.35 2.22
N LYS A 121 -10.79 -0.30 1.13
CA LYS A 121 -9.33 -0.33 1.21
C LYS A 121 -8.80 1.09 1.19
N MET A 122 -8.01 1.46 2.18
CA MET A 122 -7.21 2.68 2.20
C MET A 122 -5.77 2.35 1.87
N GLY A 123 -5.15 3.17 1.04
CA GLY A 123 -3.73 3.12 0.73
C GLY A 123 -2.96 4.19 1.51
N TYR A 124 -1.67 4.35 1.18
CA TYR A 124 -0.93 5.54 1.55
C TYR A 124 -1.51 6.75 0.81
N TRP A 125 -1.38 7.93 1.42
CA TRP A 125 -1.89 9.16 0.81
C TRP A 125 -1.19 9.47 -0.50
N GLU A 126 -1.99 9.85 -1.47
CA GLU A 126 -1.52 10.20 -2.81
C GLU A 126 -1.09 11.67 -2.90
N TRP A 127 -0.45 12.01 -4.00
CA TRP A 127 0.03 13.37 -4.26
C TRP A 127 -1.05 14.44 -4.03
N ASN A 128 -2.24 14.25 -4.63
CA ASN A 128 -3.32 15.22 -4.52
C ASN A 128 -3.76 15.42 -3.07
N GLU A 129 -3.85 14.34 -2.28
CA GLU A 129 -4.23 14.41 -0.88
C GLU A 129 -3.18 15.17 -0.04
N MET A 130 -1.89 14.88 -0.24
CA MET A 130 -0.81 15.55 0.48
C MET A 130 -0.66 17.03 0.07
N ARG A 131 -0.83 17.34 -1.22
CA ARG A 131 -0.85 18.71 -1.73
C ARG A 131 -2.00 19.51 -1.13
N ASP A 132 -3.22 18.97 -1.20
CA ASP A 132 -4.42 19.69 -0.83
C ASP A 132 -4.56 19.88 0.69
N ALA A 133 -4.11 18.90 1.48
CA ALA A 133 -4.20 18.96 2.94
C ALA A 133 -3.01 19.67 3.62
N PHE A 134 -1.79 19.56 3.06
CA PHE A 134 -0.56 20.01 3.70
C PHE A 134 0.29 20.97 2.85
N GLY A 135 -0.12 21.25 1.61
CA GLY A 135 0.61 22.12 0.70
C GLY A 135 1.96 21.55 0.25
N PHE A 136 2.11 20.24 0.16
CA PHE A 136 3.35 19.61 -0.30
C PHE A 136 3.68 20.07 -1.72
N THR A 137 4.96 20.31 -1.98
CA THR A 137 5.50 20.38 -3.34
C THR A 137 5.70 18.97 -3.88
N MET A 138 5.73 18.80 -5.22
CA MET A 138 6.01 17.50 -5.83
C MET A 138 7.34 16.91 -5.33
N GLN A 139 8.37 17.74 -5.16
CA GLN A 139 9.65 17.28 -4.62
C GLN A 139 9.51 16.75 -3.18
N GLN A 140 8.77 17.44 -2.33
CA GLN A 140 8.50 16.99 -0.97
C GLN A 140 7.72 15.67 -0.95
N TYR A 141 6.73 15.50 -1.82
CA TYR A 141 5.98 14.25 -1.92
C TYR A 141 6.86 13.08 -2.38
N ILE A 142 7.70 13.29 -3.40
CA ILE A 142 8.66 12.28 -3.89
C ILE A 142 9.60 11.83 -2.78
N TYR A 143 10.08 12.76 -1.94
CA TYR A 143 11.04 12.45 -0.91
C TYR A 143 10.38 11.96 0.40
N PHE A 144 9.43 12.71 0.95
CA PHE A 144 8.81 12.43 2.26
C PHE A 144 7.61 11.49 2.18
N GLY A 145 7.07 11.23 0.98
CA GLY A 145 5.97 10.30 0.75
C GLY A 145 4.62 10.77 1.30
N GLY A 146 3.68 9.83 1.38
CA GLY A 146 2.28 10.06 1.76
C GLY A 146 1.94 9.62 3.20
N PHE A 147 2.57 10.23 4.21
CA PHE A 147 2.24 10.04 5.62
C PHE A 147 1.69 11.32 6.25
N PRO A 148 0.36 11.47 6.37
CA PRO A 148 -0.26 12.69 6.89
C PRO A 148 0.19 13.03 8.32
N GLY A 149 0.42 12.01 9.17
CA GLY A 149 0.87 12.20 10.54
C GLY A 149 2.30 12.76 10.68
N LEU A 150 3.13 12.63 9.64
CA LEU A 150 4.51 13.14 9.61
C LEU A 150 4.66 14.43 8.79
N ALA A 151 3.61 14.87 8.13
CA ALA A 151 3.64 16.06 7.27
C ALA A 151 4.10 17.35 7.99
N PRO A 152 3.72 17.63 9.25
CA PRO A 152 4.21 18.80 9.96
C PRO A 152 5.71 18.80 10.26
N ASP A 153 6.32 17.62 10.33
CA ASP A 153 7.71 17.43 10.78
C ASP A 153 8.75 17.47 9.65
N ILE A 154 8.34 17.56 8.37
CA ILE A 154 9.28 17.57 7.22
C ILE A 154 10.26 18.75 7.21
N LYS A 155 10.04 19.78 8.01
CA LYS A 155 10.92 20.95 8.15
C LYS A 155 12.14 20.65 9.00
N ASP A 156 12.10 19.61 9.81
CA ASP A 156 13.17 19.07 10.62
C ASP A 156 13.35 17.59 10.22
N GLU A 157 14.24 17.35 9.26
CA GLU A 157 14.40 16.04 8.65
C GLU A 157 14.89 14.99 9.67
N ASP A 158 15.75 15.36 10.61
CA ASP A 158 16.23 14.44 11.66
C ASP A 158 15.06 13.99 12.54
N ARG A 159 14.23 14.93 12.97
CA ARG A 159 13.02 14.64 13.72
C ARG A 159 12.04 13.78 12.92
N TRP A 160 11.84 14.09 11.64
CA TRP A 160 11.00 13.29 10.75
C TRP A 160 11.50 11.84 10.65
N ARG A 161 12.82 11.65 10.49
CA ARG A 161 13.46 10.32 10.45
C ARG A 161 13.26 9.55 11.75
N ASP A 162 13.39 10.19 12.90
CA ASP A 162 13.21 9.58 14.21
C ASP A 162 11.76 9.20 14.47
N LEU A 163 10.82 10.07 14.14
CA LEU A 163 9.39 9.79 14.25
C LEU A 163 8.98 8.63 13.34
N MET A 164 9.45 8.63 12.10
CA MET A 164 9.17 7.55 11.17
C MET A 164 9.66 6.19 11.68
N GLU A 165 10.86 6.13 12.24
CA GLU A 165 11.41 4.92 12.85
C GLU A 165 10.59 4.50 14.08
N GLY A 166 10.40 5.41 15.03
CA GLY A 166 9.80 5.08 16.33
C GLY A 166 8.31 4.84 16.29
N THR A 167 7.57 5.58 15.44
CA THR A 167 6.11 5.54 15.45
C THR A 167 5.50 4.66 14.36
N LEU A 168 6.24 4.40 13.27
CA LEU A 168 5.77 3.61 12.14
C LEU A 168 6.54 2.29 11.99
N ILE A 169 7.82 2.36 11.65
CA ILE A 169 8.60 1.22 11.20
C ILE A 169 8.79 0.20 12.33
N SER A 170 9.32 0.64 13.47
CA SER A 170 9.59 -0.26 14.59
C SER A 170 8.34 -0.99 15.09
N PRO A 171 7.18 -0.33 15.30
CA PRO A 171 5.95 -1.03 15.66
C PRO A 171 5.48 -2.06 14.62
N ILE A 172 5.59 -1.77 13.33
CA ILE A 172 5.21 -2.72 12.27
C ILE A 172 6.12 -3.95 12.30
N LEU A 173 7.45 -3.74 12.33
CA LEU A 173 8.43 -4.83 12.30
C LEU A 173 8.45 -5.69 13.58
N THR A 174 8.13 -5.09 14.75
CA THR A 174 8.25 -5.78 16.05
C THR A 174 6.92 -6.26 16.62
N ARG A 175 5.80 -5.85 16.05
CA ARG A 175 4.46 -6.25 16.53
C ARG A 175 3.61 -6.82 15.41
N ASP A 176 3.31 -6.02 14.38
CA ASP A 176 2.32 -6.39 13.38
C ASP A 176 2.74 -7.59 12.53
N ILE A 177 4.00 -7.60 12.07
CA ILE A 177 4.53 -8.73 11.28
C ILE A 177 4.60 -10.00 12.12
N LEU A 178 4.98 -9.90 13.40
CA LEU A 178 5.05 -11.07 14.28
C LEU A 178 3.68 -11.68 14.59
N GLU A 179 2.60 -10.91 14.46
CA GLU A 179 1.23 -11.42 14.58
C GLU A 179 0.75 -12.19 13.33
N ILE A 180 1.35 -11.91 12.17
CA ILE A 180 0.95 -12.46 10.87
C ILE A 180 1.73 -13.73 10.53
N ASP A 181 3.04 -13.70 10.74
CA ASP A 181 3.97 -14.76 10.33
C ASP A 181 4.94 -15.11 11.48
N GLU A 182 5.36 -16.37 11.55
CA GLU A 182 6.40 -16.81 12.50
C GLU A 182 7.77 -16.28 12.09
N ILE A 183 8.14 -15.11 12.59
CA ILE A 183 9.45 -14.51 12.39
C ILE A 183 10.42 -15.01 13.44
N ARG A 184 11.33 -15.90 13.06
CA ARG A 184 12.32 -16.47 13.98
C ARG A 184 13.51 -15.53 14.27
N ASN A 185 13.80 -14.61 13.37
CA ASN A 185 14.91 -13.67 13.52
C ASN A 185 14.47 -12.24 13.16
N PRO A 186 13.94 -11.47 14.12
CA PRO A 186 13.52 -10.08 13.89
C PRO A 186 14.65 -9.16 13.43
N ALA A 187 15.91 -9.41 13.86
CA ALA A 187 17.04 -8.62 13.42
C ALA A 187 17.31 -8.82 11.92
N LEU A 188 17.22 -10.04 11.44
CA LEU A 188 17.36 -10.33 10.01
C LEU A 188 16.18 -9.74 9.20
N LEU A 189 14.94 -9.80 9.72
CA LEU A 189 13.79 -9.16 9.09
C LEU A 189 14.05 -7.66 8.87
N ARG A 190 14.57 -6.97 9.90
CA ARG A 190 14.95 -5.56 9.83
C ARG A 190 16.00 -5.32 8.75
N GLN A 191 17.07 -6.12 8.71
CA GLN A 191 18.13 -6.00 7.68
C GLN A 191 17.56 -6.22 6.26
N VAL A 192 16.66 -7.19 6.06
CA VAL A 192 15.97 -7.42 4.79
C VAL A 192 15.16 -6.18 4.38
N PHE A 193 14.43 -5.60 5.32
CA PHE A 193 13.64 -4.40 5.09
C PHE A 193 14.51 -3.19 4.71
N GLU A 194 15.53 -2.89 5.51
CA GLU A 194 16.44 -1.75 5.28
C GLU A 194 17.11 -1.85 3.91
N LEU A 195 17.67 -3.03 3.58
CA LEU A 195 18.32 -3.27 2.29
C LEU A 195 17.32 -3.13 1.13
N ALA A 196 16.11 -3.68 1.26
CA ALA A 196 15.09 -3.57 0.23
C ALA A 196 14.59 -2.13 0.04
N CYS A 197 14.54 -1.31 1.11
CA CYS A 197 14.22 0.11 1.02
C CYS A 197 15.28 0.89 0.25
N VAL A 198 16.56 0.73 0.57
CA VAL A 198 17.68 1.41 -0.11
C VAL A 198 17.77 1.03 -1.58
N GLU A 199 17.47 -0.23 -1.91
CA GLU A 199 17.47 -0.76 -3.27
C GLU A 199 16.10 -0.65 -3.97
N SER A 200 15.20 0.20 -3.48
CA SER A 200 13.91 0.44 -4.14
C SER A 200 14.11 0.88 -5.60
N ALA A 201 13.24 0.40 -6.48
CA ALA A 201 13.30 0.53 -7.92
C ALA A 201 14.51 -0.19 -8.59
N ARG A 202 15.14 -1.18 -7.93
CA ARG A 202 16.27 -1.91 -8.49
C ARG A 202 16.10 -3.42 -8.41
N GLU A 203 16.68 -4.11 -9.40
CA GLU A 203 16.81 -5.56 -9.33
C GLU A 203 17.79 -5.98 -8.23
N LEU A 204 17.35 -6.83 -7.33
CA LEU A 204 18.17 -7.36 -6.25
C LEU A 204 17.89 -8.86 -6.06
N SER A 205 18.84 -9.71 -6.44
CA SER A 205 18.68 -11.15 -6.25
C SER A 205 18.74 -11.52 -4.77
N LEU A 206 17.93 -12.49 -4.36
CA LEU A 206 17.91 -12.99 -2.98
C LEU A 206 19.25 -13.54 -2.53
N THR A 207 20.03 -14.12 -3.46
CA THR A 207 21.40 -14.56 -3.19
C THR A 207 22.34 -13.39 -2.89
N LYS A 208 22.22 -12.27 -3.62
CA LYS A 208 22.99 -11.07 -3.36
C LYS A 208 22.61 -10.47 -2.00
N MET A 209 21.29 -10.44 -1.67
CA MET A 209 20.83 -10.02 -0.35
C MET A 209 21.45 -10.86 0.76
N GLN A 210 21.41 -12.19 0.62
CA GLN A 210 22.02 -13.12 1.58
C GLN A 210 23.53 -12.84 1.77
N GLY A 211 24.26 -12.66 0.68
CA GLY A 211 25.70 -12.36 0.73
C GLY A 211 26.01 -11.02 1.42
N THR A 212 25.19 -10.00 1.20
CA THR A 212 25.35 -8.68 1.83
C THR A 212 25.11 -8.73 3.34
N MET A 213 24.09 -9.47 3.77
CA MET A 213 23.73 -9.57 5.19
C MET A 213 24.55 -10.59 5.97
N ASN A 214 25.29 -11.49 5.27
CA ASN A 214 26.01 -12.62 5.87
C ASN A 214 25.14 -13.47 6.83
N SER A 215 23.83 -13.53 6.61
CA SER A 215 22.87 -14.16 7.52
C SER A 215 21.65 -14.66 6.78
N GLY A 216 21.00 -15.66 7.35
CA GLY A 216 19.79 -16.25 6.81
C GLY A 216 20.01 -17.17 5.62
N THR A 217 18.92 -17.71 5.10
CA THR A 217 18.89 -18.53 3.88
C THR A 217 18.01 -17.84 2.83
N VAL A 218 18.17 -18.15 1.55
CA VAL A 218 17.34 -17.60 0.47
C VAL A 218 15.84 -17.83 0.73
N PRO A 219 15.38 -19.03 1.16
CA PRO A 219 13.98 -19.23 1.53
C PRO A 219 13.51 -18.34 2.68
N THR A 220 14.36 -18.13 3.70
CA THR A 220 14.04 -17.24 4.83
C THR A 220 13.88 -15.78 4.37
N ILE A 221 14.79 -15.30 3.53
CA ILE A 221 14.74 -13.93 2.98
C ILE A 221 13.46 -13.75 2.15
N LYS A 222 13.13 -14.75 1.32
CA LYS A 222 11.89 -14.73 0.54
C LYS A 222 10.65 -14.64 1.44
N SER A 223 10.56 -15.48 2.47
CA SER A 223 9.46 -15.45 3.44
C SER A 223 9.35 -14.07 4.14
N TYR A 224 10.48 -13.44 4.46
CA TYR A 224 10.47 -12.11 5.07
C TYR A 224 10.03 -11.01 4.09
N LEU A 225 10.43 -11.09 2.82
CA LEU A 225 9.91 -10.19 1.79
C LEU A 225 8.40 -10.37 1.59
N ASP A 226 7.91 -11.62 1.60
CA ASP A 226 6.47 -11.89 1.52
C ASP A 226 5.70 -11.30 2.73
N ALA A 227 6.30 -11.33 3.92
CA ALA A 227 5.72 -10.69 5.12
C ALA A 227 5.71 -9.15 5.03
N LEU A 228 6.79 -8.56 4.50
CA LEU A 228 6.88 -7.13 4.25
C LEU A 228 5.89 -6.65 3.19
N ASP A 229 5.66 -7.44 2.15
CA ASP A 229 4.66 -7.17 1.11
C ASP A 229 3.22 -7.19 1.68
N LYS A 230 2.90 -8.20 2.46
CA LYS A 230 1.61 -8.30 3.15
C LYS A 230 1.30 -7.09 4.03
N THR A 231 2.33 -6.46 4.61
CA THR A 231 2.19 -5.27 5.46
C THR A 231 2.33 -3.96 4.71
N MET A 232 2.43 -4.00 3.38
CA MET A 232 2.57 -2.82 2.52
C MET A 232 3.82 -1.98 2.84
N LEU A 233 4.92 -2.61 3.21
CA LEU A 233 6.20 -1.94 3.39
C LEU A 233 7.04 -1.98 2.12
N VAL A 234 7.34 -3.19 1.64
CA VAL A 234 8.13 -3.44 0.42
C VAL A 234 7.51 -4.59 -0.34
N THR A 235 7.48 -4.50 -1.67
CA THR A 235 7.07 -5.58 -2.57
C THR A 235 8.20 -5.97 -3.52
N PRO A 236 8.50 -7.27 -3.69
CA PRO A 236 9.44 -7.76 -4.68
C PRO A 236 8.73 -7.92 -6.03
N LEU A 237 8.78 -6.91 -6.90
CA LEU A 237 8.15 -6.97 -8.22
C LEU A 237 8.73 -8.11 -9.05
N GLN A 238 7.85 -8.90 -9.63
CA GLN A 238 8.25 -9.98 -10.53
C GLN A 238 8.49 -9.42 -11.94
N LYS A 239 9.37 -10.07 -12.67
CA LYS A 239 9.64 -9.75 -14.07
C LYS A 239 8.48 -10.27 -14.93
N TYR A 240 7.86 -9.41 -15.73
CA TYR A 240 6.84 -9.85 -16.68
C TYR A 240 7.37 -10.89 -17.65
N SER A 241 6.63 -11.97 -17.80
CA SER A 241 6.87 -13.00 -18.79
C SER A 241 5.52 -13.59 -19.24
N PRO A 242 5.35 -13.91 -20.55
CA PRO A 242 4.17 -14.70 -20.98
C PRO A 242 4.08 -16.08 -20.33
N SER A 243 5.21 -16.59 -19.78
CA SER A 243 5.25 -17.85 -19.03
C SER A 243 5.19 -17.59 -17.53
N PRO A 244 4.13 -17.98 -16.82
CA PRO A 244 4.00 -17.80 -15.36
C PRO A 244 5.14 -18.45 -14.55
N VAL A 245 5.73 -19.53 -15.05
CA VAL A 245 6.87 -20.21 -14.40
C VAL A 245 8.13 -19.35 -14.46
N LYS A 246 8.40 -18.72 -15.61
CA LYS A 246 9.56 -17.82 -15.77
C LYS A 246 9.36 -16.52 -14.98
N GLU A 247 8.13 -16.01 -14.91
CA GLU A 247 7.77 -14.85 -14.11
C GLU A 247 8.12 -15.06 -12.64
N LYS A 248 7.67 -16.16 -12.04
CA LYS A 248 7.88 -16.49 -10.62
C LYS A 248 9.34 -16.78 -10.23
N ASN A 249 10.19 -17.15 -11.18
CA ASN A 249 11.60 -17.50 -10.95
C ASN A 249 12.56 -16.37 -11.34
N SER A 250 12.05 -15.18 -11.64
CA SER A 250 12.87 -14.03 -12.01
C SER A 250 13.56 -13.40 -10.79
N ILE A 251 14.61 -12.61 -11.06
CA ILE A 251 15.19 -11.72 -10.05
C ILE A 251 14.16 -10.65 -9.75
N PRO A 252 13.78 -10.41 -8.51
CA PRO A 252 12.81 -9.36 -8.19
C PRO A 252 13.42 -7.95 -8.30
N LYS A 253 12.60 -6.98 -8.72
CA LYS A 253 12.87 -5.54 -8.55
C LYS A 253 12.25 -5.11 -7.23
N MET A 254 13.06 -4.63 -6.27
CA MET A 254 12.55 -4.18 -4.98
C MET A 254 11.75 -2.90 -5.15
N GLN A 255 10.62 -2.79 -4.49
CA GLN A 255 9.79 -1.59 -4.54
C GLN A 255 9.14 -1.31 -3.18
N VAL A 256 9.36 -0.11 -2.64
CA VAL A 256 8.65 0.35 -1.45
C VAL A 256 7.21 0.74 -1.80
N TYR A 257 6.29 0.59 -0.86
CA TYR A 257 4.91 1.09 -1.03
C TYR A 257 4.77 2.59 -0.75
N ASN A 258 5.78 3.19 -0.10
CA ASN A 258 5.83 4.62 0.15
C ASN A 258 7.30 5.07 0.09
N SER A 259 7.58 6.11 -0.67
CA SER A 259 8.94 6.63 -0.90
C SER A 259 9.65 7.05 0.39
N ALA A 260 8.90 7.47 1.41
CA ALA A 260 9.42 7.77 2.74
C ALA A 260 10.28 6.64 3.33
N PHE A 261 9.94 5.37 3.08
CA PHE A 261 10.72 4.23 3.59
C PHE A 261 12.12 4.19 3.01
N ARG A 262 12.27 4.48 1.70
CA ARG A 262 13.58 4.58 1.06
C ARG A 262 14.43 5.67 1.71
N ASN A 263 13.85 6.83 1.91
CA ASN A 263 14.57 8.01 2.38
C ASN A 263 14.87 7.99 3.88
N ARG A 264 14.12 7.20 4.67
CA ARG A 264 14.50 6.94 6.07
C ARG A 264 15.86 6.28 6.18
N TYR A 265 16.22 5.39 5.24
CA TYR A 265 17.49 4.65 5.24
C TYR A 265 18.51 5.16 4.21
N GLY A 266 18.10 6.11 3.37
CA GLY A 266 18.97 6.76 2.39
C GLY A 266 20.04 7.64 3.09
N THR A 267 21.16 7.86 2.38
CA THR A 267 22.28 8.67 2.86
C THR A 267 22.16 10.14 2.50
N TYR A 268 21.31 10.49 1.56
CA TYR A 268 21.08 11.86 1.12
C TYR A 268 20.01 12.54 1.99
N THR A 269 20.23 13.81 2.32
CA THR A 269 19.17 14.69 2.80
C THR A 269 18.25 15.11 1.66
N PHE A 270 17.09 15.70 1.97
CA PHE A 270 16.18 16.20 0.96
C PHE A 270 16.87 17.20 -0.01
N GLU A 271 17.59 18.15 0.53
CA GLU A 271 18.28 19.17 -0.27
C GLU A 271 19.37 18.54 -1.16
N GLU A 272 20.18 17.64 -0.63
CA GLU A 272 21.21 16.93 -1.39
C GLU A 272 20.60 16.06 -2.50
N ALA A 273 19.51 15.35 -2.22
CA ALA A 273 18.84 14.49 -3.21
C ALA A 273 18.25 15.29 -4.37
N VAL A 274 17.69 16.48 -4.11
CA VAL A 274 17.14 17.36 -5.16
C VAL A 274 18.23 17.90 -6.08
N ILE A 275 19.44 18.16 -5.56
CA ILE A 275 20.56 18.74 -6.33
C ILE A 275 21.28 17.66 -7.15
N ASP A 276 21.43 16.45 -6.62
CA ASP A 276 22.08 15.35 -7.32
C ASP A 276 21.13 14.72 -8.35
N SER A 277 21.34 15.00 -9.63
CA SER A 277 20.46 14.55 -10.71
C SER A 277 20.34 13.02 -10.81
N ALA A 278 21.42 12.29 -10.50
CA ALA A 278 21.40 10.82 -10.55
C ALA A 278 20.61 10.23 -9.37
N GLU A 279 20.76 10.82 -8.18
CA GLU A 279 19.96 10.43 -7.02
C GLU A 279 18.50 10.84 -7.21
N TRP A 280 18.26 12.07 -7.71
CA TRP A 280 16.90 12.53 -7.97
C TRP A 280 16.16 11.62 -8.95
N GLY A 281 16.82 11.19 -10.03
CA GLY A 281 16.25 10.21 -10.96
C GLY A 281 15.77 8.93 -10.26
N ARG A 282 16.58 8.41 -9.34
CA ARG A 282 16.22 7.23 -8.54
C ARG A 282 15.06 7.50 -7.56
N GLN A 283 15.01 8.72 -7.00
CA GLN A 283 13.90 9.13 -6.13
C GLN A 283 12.59 9.15 -6.91
N VAL A 284 12.59 9.76 -8.10
CA VAL A 284 11.42 9.84 -8.98
C VAL A 284 10.96 8.43 -9.39
N GLU A 285 11.86 7.56 -9.86
CA GLU A 285 11.51 6.19 -10.25
C GLU A 285 10.91 5.41 -9.06
N SER A 286 11.53 5.48 -7.89
CA SER A 286 11.02 4.84 -6.68
C SER A 286 9.65 5.38 -6.25
N ALA A 287 9.41 6.70 -6.34
CA ALA A 287 8.13 7.31 -5.99
C ALA A 287 7.02 6.93 -6.97
N VAL A 288 7.31 6.90 -8.28
CA VAL A 288 6.40 6.40 -9.31
C VAL A 288 6.03 4.94 -9.02
N GLY A 289 7.03 4.10 -8.75
CA GLY A 289 6.80 2.70 -8.40
C GLY A 289 6.00 2.53 -7.10
N ALA A 290 6.22 3.38 -6.09
CA ALA A 290 5.46 3.36 -4.83
C ALA A 290 3.99 3.70 -5.07
N HIS A 291 3.70 4.71 -5.88
CA HIS A 291 2.34 5.05 -6.29
C HIS A 291 1.68 3.86 -7.02
N LEU A 292 2.36 3.27 -7.99
CA LEU A 292 1.85 2.12 -8.74
C LEU A 292 1.62 0.90 -7.84
N ALA A 293 2.51 0.62 -6.90
CA ALA A 293 2.36 -0.47 -5.92
C ALA A 293 1.15 -0.24 -5.00
N ASN A 294 0.96 0.99 -4.53
CA ASN A 294 -0.20 1.37 -3.74
C ASN A 294 -1.50 1.18 -4.53
N ARG A 295 -1.55 1.72 -5.76
CA ARG A 295 -2.72 1.61 -6.65
C ARG A 295 -3.01 0.17 -7.10
N SER A 296 -1.99 -0.67 -7.28
CA SER A 296 -2.20 -2.07 -7.67
C SER A 296 -3.11 -2.82 -6.71
N LEU A 297 -2.98 -2.56 -5.41
CA LEU A 297 -3.82 -3.15 -4.36
C LEU A 297 -5.24 -2.58 -4.33
N LEU A 298 -5.41 -1.30 -4.69
CA LEU A 298 -6.70 -0.61 -4.68
C LEU A 298 -7.49 -0.89 -5.96
N ASP A 299 -6.82 -0.95 -7.11
CA ASP A 299 -7.43 -1.02 -8.45
C ASP A 299 -7.45 -2.41 -9.04
N GLY A 300 -6.74 -3.37 -8.43
CA GLY A 300 -6.77 -4.77 -8.80
C GLY A 300 -6.06 -5.05 -10.14
N PHE A 301 -4.84 -4.55 -10.31
CA PHE A 301 -3.92 -4.94 -11.37
C PHE A 301 -2.62 -5.48 -10.76
N GLU A 302 -1.85 -6.26 -11.51
CA GLU A 302 -0.53 -6.72 -11.13
C GLU A 302 0.50 -5.66 -11.53
N LEU A 303 1.43 -5.31 -10.62
CA LEU A 303 2.57 -4.46 -10.91
C LEU A 303 3.81 -5.32 -11.13
N LEU A 304 4.43 -5.19 -12.28
CA LEU A 304 5.57 -5.95 -12.76
C LEU A 304 6.62 -5.00 -13.33
N TYR A 305 7.79 -5.51 -13.69
CA TYR A 305 8.77 -4.85 -14.53
C TYR A 305 9.14 -5.77 -15.69
N TRP A 306 9.81 -5.26 -16.73
CA TRP A 306 10.30 -6.10 -17.78
C TRP A 306 11.77 -5.84 -18.10
N ARG A 307 12.52 -6.89 -18.36
CA ARG A 307 13.92 -6.80 -18.77
C ARG A 307 14.29 -8.01 -19.61
N ASN A 308 15.08 -7.82 -20.67
CA ASN A 308 15.60 -8.90 -21.50
C ASN A 308 17.05 -9.27 -21.14
N ASP A 309 17.58 -10.28 -21.83
CA ASP A 309 18.96 -10.77 -21.61
C ASP A 309 20.03 -9.75 -22.02
N LYS A 310 19.67 -8.74 -22.86
CA LYS A 310 20.53 -7.63 -23.24
C LYS A 310 20.52 -6.48 -22.23
N LYS A 311 19.81 -6.65 -21.13
CA LYS A 311 19.60 -5.64 -20.07
C LYS A 311 18.77 -4.44 -20.51
N GLU A 312 18.05 -4.53 -21.62
CA GLU A 312 17.05 -3.55 -22.00
C GLU A 312 15.84 -3.70 -21.08
N GLU A 313 15.37 -2.61 -20.47
CA GLU A 313 14.36 -2.62 -19.40
C GLU A 313 13.18 -1.72 -19.75
N CYS A 314 11.98 -2.11 -19.34
CA CYS A 314 10.81 -1.25 -19.14
C CYS A 314 10.55 -1.19 -17.65
N ASP A 315 10.57 0.00 -17.07
CA ASP A 315 10.60 0.22 -15.62
C ASP A 315 9.41 -0.41 -14.91
N TYR A 316 8.21 -0.21 -15.45
CA TYR A 316 6.98 -0.76 -14.89
C TYR A 316 6.04 -1.28 -15.98
N VAL A 317 5.44 -2.42 -15.69
CA VAL A 317 4.41 -3.05 -16.51
C VAL A 317 3.20 -3.32 -15.63
N LEU A 318 2.06 -2.71 -15.94
CA LEU A 318 0.80 -3.00 -15.27
C LEU A 318 0.06 -4.07 -16.07
N LYS A 319 -0.43 -5.12 -15.41
CA LYS A 319 -1.15 -6.22 -16.03
C LYS A 319 -2.52 -6.41 -15.42
N LYS A 320 -3.55 -6.44 -16.25
CA LYS A 320 -4.92 -6.76 -15.84
C LYS A 320 -5.56 -7.69 -16.86
N GLY A 321 -5.68 -8.96 -16.51
CA GLY A 321 -6.06 -10.00 -17.48
C GLY A 321 -5.05 -10.11 -18.61
N GLN A 322 -5.45 -9.85 -19.85
CA GLN A 322 -4.57 -9.83 -21.02
C GLN A 322 -4.06 -8.42 -21.37
N SER A 323 -4.57 -7.40 -20.72
CA SER A 323 -4.19 -6.01 -21.00
C SER A 323 -2.92 -5.61 -20.27
N LEU A 324 -2.01 -4.96 -20.99
CA LEU A 324 -0.74 -4.46 -20.48
C LEU A 324 -0.68 -2.94 -20.63
N VAL A 325 -0.09 -2.27 -19.64
CA VAL A 325 0.30 -0.87 -19.70
C VAL A 325 1.82 -0.79 -19.48
N ALA A 326 2.54 -0.14 -20.39
CA ALA A 326 4.00 0.04 -20.30
C ALA A 326 4.30 1.46 -19.81
N ILE A 327 5.13 1.57 -18.77
CA ILE A 327 5.53 2.85 -18.18
C ILE A 327 7.03 2.90 -18.06
N GLU A 328 7.62 3.93 -18.62
CA GLU A 328 9.02 4.27 -18.47
C GLU A 328 9.15 5.56 -17.68
N VAL A 329 10.14 5.69 -16.80
CA VAL A 329 10.34 6.88 -15.95
C VAL A 329 11.63 7.56 -16.36
N LYS A 330 11.58 8.84 -16.69
CA LYS A 330 12.74 9.64 -17.05
C LYS A 330 12.78 10.92 -16.24
N SER A 331 13.91 11.18 -15.60
CA SER A 331 14.15 12.44 -14.89
C SER A 331 14.85 13.49 -15.76
N SER A 332 15.41 13.08 -16.92
CA SER A 332 16.09 13.95 -17.88
C SER A 332 15.78 13.55 -19.32
N SER A 333 16.05 14.44 -20.28
CA SER A 333 15.81 14.24 -21.71
C SER A 333 16.83 13.32 -22.42
N ALA A 334 17.93 12.99 -21.77
CA ALA A 334 19.05 12.26 -22.39
C ALA A 334 18.99 10.72 -22.20
N ASP A 335 17.94 10.21 -21.61
CA ASP A 335 17.87 8.83 -21.16
C ASP A 335 17.47 7.84 -22.27
N ASP A 336 18.06 6.64 -22.24
CA ASP A 336 17.80 5.56 -23.20
C ASP A 336 16.42 4.91 -22.97
N THR A 337 15.56 4.86 -23.99
CA THR A 337 14.24 4.25 -23.99
C THR A 337 14.16 2.92 -24.75
N LYS A 338 15.32 2.35 -25.16
CA LYS A 338 15.35 1.14 -26.00
C LYS A 338 14.57 -0.03 -25.43
N GLY A 339 14.64 -0.24 -24.14
CA GLY A 339 13.93 -1.33 -23.47
C GLY A 339 12.42 -1.14 -23.52
N TYR A 340 11.95 0.06 -23.24
CA TYR A 340 10.55 0.43 -23.33
C TYR A 340 10.01 0.25 -24.76
N GLU A 341 10.72 0.76 -25.78
CA GLU A 341 10.32 0.59 -27.18
C GLU A 341 10.32 -0.88 -27.57
N LYS A 342 11.32 -1.66 -27.12
CA LYS A 342 11.38 -3.09 -27.39
C LYS A 342 10.24 -3.86 -26.74
N PHE A 343 9.85 -3.49 -25.51
CA PHE A 343 8.69 -4.07 -24.84
C PHE A 343 7.40 -3.80 -25.63
N LYS A 344 7.19 -2.57 -26.08
CA LYS A 344 6.04 -2.17 -26.89
C LYS A 344 5.95 -2.97 -28.18
N GLU A 345 7.07 -3.14 -28.87
CA GLU A 345 7.15 -3.94 -30.10
C GLU A 345 6.77 -5.40 -29.87
N LEU A 346 7.35 -6.03 -28.84
CA LEU A 346 7.15 -7.45 -28.52
C LEU A 346 5.72 -7.80 -28.08
N TYR A 347 5.05 -6.88 -27.43
CA TYR A 347 3.74 -7.13 -26.79
C TYR A 347 2.63 -6.20 -27.32
N ALA A 348 2.78 -5.65 -28.53
CA ALA A 348 1.89 -4.68 -29.13
C ALA A 348 0.40 -5.08 -29.10
N GLU A 349 0.09 -6.37 -29.28
CA GLU A 349 -1.29 -6.88 -29.29
C GLU A 349 -1.97 -6.79 -27.92
N HIS A 350 -1.19 -6.78 -26.82
CA HIS A 350 -1.67 -6.75 -25.43
C HIS A 350 -1.63 -5.36 -24.82
N ILE A 351 -0.85 -4.44 -25.38
CA ILE A 351 -0.67 -3.09 -24.83
C ILE A 351 -1.92 -2.26 -25.10
N THR A 352 -2.51 -1.77 -24.02
CA THR A 352 -3.65 -0.82 -24.07
C THR A 352 -3.21 0.62 -23.93
N CYS A 353 -2.09 0.87 -23.26
CA CYS A 353 -1.51 2.19 -23.07
C CYS A 353 0.01 2.07 -22.87
N ALA A 354 0.77 3.08 -23.33
CA ALA A 354 2.20 3.14 -23.11
C ALA A 354 2.65 4.61 -23.11
N PHE A 355 3.40 5.03 -22.08
CA PHE A 355 3.88 6.39 -21.96
C PHE A 355 5.15 6.49 -21.12
N ILE A 356 5.83 7.60 -21.28
CA ILE A 356 7.00 7.99 -20.49
C ILE A 356 6.51 9.00 -19.44
N VAL A 357 6.91 8.81 -18.18
CA VAL A 357 6.67 9.76 -17.09
C VAL A 357 7.91 10.62 -16.94
N GLY A 358 7.75 11.93 -17.03
CA GLY A 358 8.84 12.88 -16.87
C GLY A 358 8.78 14.07 -17.83
N PRO A 359 9.85 14.87 -17.91
CA PRO A 359 9.84 16.18 -18.61
C PRO A 359 9.48 16.12 -20.11
N GLU A 360 9.84 15.04 -20.79
CA GLU A 360 9.56 14.86 -22.23
C GLU A 360 8.37 13.93 -22.50
N GLY A 361 7.62 13.57 -21.46
CA GLY A 361 6.45 12.73 -21.54
C GLY A 361 5.31 13.30 -20.74
N LEU A 362 4.65 12.45 -19.95
CA LEU A 362 3.61 12.84 -19.02
C LEU A 362 4.25 13.51 -17.79
N PRO A 363 3.92 14.76 -17.45
CA PRO A 363 4.42 15.42 -16.24
C PRO A 363 4.07 14.63 -14.98
N LEU A 364 4.91 14.70 -13.95
CA LEU A 364 4.72 13.97 -12.68
C LEU A 364 3.39 14.33 -12.00
N GLU A 365 3.02 15.62 -11.99
CA GLU A 365 1.77 16.08 -11.41
C GLU A 365 0.54 15.45 -12.09
N ASP A 366 0.59 15.34 -13.41
CA ASP A 366 -0.48 14.72 -14.19
C ASP A 366 -0.49 13.22 -13.96
N PHE A 367 0.69 12.58 -13.98
CA PHE A 367 0.81 11.15 -13.72
C PHE A 367 0.23 10.75 -12.34
N PHE A 368 0.61 11.44 -11.28
CA PHE A 368 0.11 11.16 -9.92
C PHE A 368 -1.37 11.50 -9.73
N SER A 369 -2.00 12.15 -10.71
CA SER A 369 -3.42 12.52 -10.69
C SER A 369 -4.31 11.64 -11.57
N ILE A 370 -3.74 10.74 -12.39
CA ILE A 370 -4.49 9.89 -13.30
C ILE A 370 -5.24 8.77 -12.54
N ASP A 371 -6.48 8.51 -12.93
CA ASP A 371 -7.15 7.25 -12.59
C ASP A 371 -6.59 6.10 -13.44
N LEU A 372 -5.67 5.32 -12.84
CA LEU A 372 -4.98 4.22 -13.52
C LEU A 372 -5.92 3.15 -14.07
N LYS A 373 -7.16 3.02 -13.56
CA LYS A 373 -8.17 2.09 -14.11
C LYS A 373 -8.52 2.41 -15.55
N THR A 374 -8.43 3.66 -15.94
CA THR A 374 -8.77 4.12 -17.29
C THR A 374 -7.77 3.63 -18.34
N LEU A 375 -6.51 3.39 -17.94
CA LEU A 375 -5.44 2.95 -18.83
C LEU A 375 -5.66 1.54 -19.45
N PHE A 376 -6.49 0.72 -18.80
CA PHE A 376 -6.83 -0.62 -19.30
C PHE A 376 -8.02 -0.64 -20.27
N ARG A 377 -8.62 0.51 -20.58
CA ARG A 377 -9.77 0.61 -21.49
C ARG A 377 -9.28 1.03 -22.88
N LYS A 378 -9.56 0.23 -23.91
CA LYS A 378 -9.39 0.65 -25.31
C LYS A 378 -10.56 1.55 -25.72
N LYS A 379 -10.30 2.77 -26.16
CA LYS A 379 -11.30 3.64 -26.75
C LYS A 379 -11.22 3.52 -28.27
N ASN A 380 -12.25 2.91 -28.90
CA ASN A 380 -12.41 2.82 -30.37
C ASN A 380 -11.19 2.30 -31.16
N GLY A 381 -10.40 1.38 -30.56
CA GLY A 381 -9.22 0.81 -31.22
C GLY A 381 -7.94 1.66 -31.14
N ASN A 382 -7.98 2.87 -30.62
CA ASN A 382 -6.81 3.74 -30.43
C ASN A 382 -6.38 3.75 -28.95
N LEU A 383 -5.07 3.81 -28.71
CA LEU A 383 -4.48 4.05 -27.39
C LEU A 383 -4.94 5.41 -26.85
N TYR A 384 -5.35 5.45 -25.60
CA TYR A 384 -5.98 6.64 -24.97
C TYR A 384 -5.10 7.91 -24.94
N TRP A 385 -3.80 7.81 -25.21
CA TRP A 385 -2.80 8.86 -25.01
C TRP A 385 -1.87 9.08 -26.21
N THR A 386 -2.36 8.96 -27.44
CA THR A 386 -1.58 9.34 -28.63
C THR A 386 -1.89 10.76 -29.12
N GLU A 387 -2.85 11.46 -28.52
CA GLU A 387 -3.12 12.85 -28.87
C GLU A 387 -2.48 13.77 -27.81
N LYS A 388 -1.58 14.63 -28.23
CA LYS A 388 -1.14 15.80 -27.45
C LYS A 388 -2.42 16.55 -27.06
N VAL A 389 -2.58 16.79 -25.78
CA VAL A 389 -3.51 17.80 -25.31
C VAL A 389 -2.93 19.14 -25.75
N ASP A 390 -3.53 19.74 -26.80
CA ASP A 390 -3.27 21.10 -27.21
C ASP A 390 -3.71 22.10 -26.13
#